data_4ecaa73f76311c495d5943ed90aac653
#
_entry.id   4ecaa73f76311c495d5943ed90aac653
#
_cell.length_a   1.000
_cell.length_b   1.000
_cell.length_c   1.000
_cell.angle_alpha   90.00
_cell.angle_beta   90.00
_cell.angle_gamma   90.00
#
_symmetry.space_group_name_H-M   'P 1'
#
loop_
_entity.id
_entity.type
_entity.pdbx_description
1 polymer ?
#
loop_
_entity_poly.entity_id
_entity_poly.type
_entity_poly.pdbx_seq_one_letter_code
_entity_poly.pdbx_strand_id
1 'polypeptide(L)'
;MLEKVLIANRGEIALRILRACKELGIKTVAVHSKVDAALKHVKLADEAICIGPNPSVQSYLNVPAIISAMEITGAEGVHPGYGLLAENADFAEQVEKSGFVFIGPTADTIRIMGDKVAAIKAMKAAGVPTVPGSDGPLSDDQAV
;
A
#
# COMPACT_ATOMS: atom_id res chain seq x y z
N MET A 1 11.26 -16.20 5.35
CA MET A 1 11.65 -14.82 4.93
C MET A 1 11.14 -14.69 3.50
N LEU A 2 10.59 -13.56 3.09
CA LEU A 2 10.15 -13.39 1.69
C LEU A 2 11.35 -13.40 0.75
N GLU A 3 11.25 -14.10 -0.36
CA GLU A 3 12.32 -14.17 -1.37
C GLU A 3 12.13 -13.13 -2.48
N LYS A 4 10.87 -12.76 -2.78
CA LYS A 4 10.53 -11.77 -3.81
C LYS A 4 9.36 -10.89 -3.40
N VAL A 5 9.51 -9.58 -3.56
CA VAL A 5 8.51 -8.56 -3.20
C VAL A 5 8.17 -7.68 -4.40
N LEU A 6 6.87 -7.52 -4.66
CA LEU A 6 6.36 -6.54 -5.62
C LEU A 6 6.23 -5.18 -4.92
N ILE A 7 6.69 -4.12 -5.56
CA ILE A 7 6.61 -2.75 -5.06
C ILE A 7 5.45 -2.04 -5.75
N ALA A 8 4.30 -1.96 -5.05
CA ALA A 8 3.08 -1.32 -5.57
C ALA A 8 3.11 0.20 -5.37
N ASN A 9 4.17 0.84 -5.83
CA ASN A 9 4.37 2.28 -5.77
C ASN A 9 5.29 2.74 -6.90
N ARG A 10 5.61 4.04 -6.96
CA ARG A 10 6.42 4.65 -8.01
C ARG A 10 7.45 5.65 -7.45
N GLY A 11 8.33 6.12 -8.33
CA GLY A 11 9.21 7.23 -8.04
C GLY A 11 10.21 6.95 -6.91
N GLU A 12 10.39 7.93 -6.04
CA GLU A 12 11.37 7.84 -4.95
C GLU A 12 10.96 6.81 -3.88
N ILE A 13 9.65 6.68 -3.63
CA ILE A 13 9.12 5.72 -2.64
C ILE A 13 9.47 4.28 -3.09
N ALA A 14 9.19 3.95 -4.34
CA ALA A 14 9.53 2.65 -4.89
C ALA A 14 11.05 2.41 -4.86
N LEU A 15 11.85 3.43 -5.13
CA LEU A 15 13.30 3.34 -5.05
C LEU A 15 13.79 3.11 -3.61
N ARG A 16 13.14 3.73 -2.62
CA ARG A 16 13.48 3.53 -1.19
C ARG A 16 13.22 2.09 -0.75
N ILE A 17 12.06 1.53 -1.14
CA ILE A 17 11.70 0.14 -0.84
C ILE A 17 12.66 -0.82 -1.53
N LEU A 18 12.94 -0.59 -2.81
CA LEU A 18 13.88 -1.39 -3.60
C LEU A 18 15.26 -1.49 -2.92
N ARG A 19 15.78 -0.37 -2.42
CA ARG A 19 17.06 -0.35 -1.70
C ARG A 19 17.02 -1.20 -0.44
N ALA A 20 15.95 -1.09 0.36
CA ALA A 20 15.79 -1.90 1.57
C ALA A 20 15.70 -3.40 1.23
N CYS A 21 14.96 -3.77 0.19
CA CYS A 21 14.88 -5.16 -0.27
C CYS A 21 16.27 -5.68 -0.69
N LYS A 22 17.04 -4.89 -1.43
CA LYS A 22 18.40 -5.27 -1.85
C LYS A 22 19.36 -5.45 -0.67
N GLU A 23 19.29 -4.58 0.34
CA GLU A 23 20.07 -4.73 1.58
C GLU A 23 19.74 -6.04 2.33
N LEU A 24 18.49 -6.49 2.24
CA LEU A 24 18.00 -7.74 2.84
C LEU A 24 18.18 -8.97 1.94
N GLY A 25 18.70 -8.83 0.73
CA GLY A 25 18.83 -9.92 -0.24
C GLY A 25 17.53 -10.38 -0.88
N ILE A 26 16.47 -9.56 -0.81
CA ILE A 26 15.14 -9.84 -1.35
C ILE A 26 15.07 -9.35 -2.80
N LYS A 27 14.62 -10.19 -3.73
CA LYS A 27 14.36 -9.81 -5.13
C LYS A 27 13.18 -8.86 -5.22
N THR A 28 13.22 -7.97 -6.20
CA THR A 28 12.25 -6.89 -6.36
C THR A 28 11.56 -6.93 -7.72
N VAL A 29 10.24 -6.74 -7.69
CA VAL A 29 9.42 -6.51 -8.88
C VAL A 29 8.92 -5.07 -8.84
N ALA A 30 9.29 -4.24 -9.80
CA ALA A 30 8.74 -2.90 -9.96
C ALA A 30 7.52 -2.92 -10.87
N VAL A 31 6.43 -2.30 -10.45
CA VAL A 31 5.32 -2.01 -11.37
C VAL A 31 5.44 -0.59 -11.91
N HIS A 32 4.97 -0.37 -13.14
CA HIS A 32 4.99 0.94 -13.75
C HIS A 32 3.86 1.17 -14.75
N SER A 33 3.43 2.41 -14.91
CA SER A 33 2.62 2.83 -16.04
C SER A 33 3.48 3.00 -17.29
N LYS A 34 2.87 3.12 -18.47
CA LYS A 34 3.63 3.31 -19.72
C LYS A 34 4.61 4.47 -19.67
N VAL A 35 4.22 5.61 -19.07
CA VAL A 35 5.07 6.82 -19.01
C VAL A 35 6.22 6.66 -18.03
N ASP A 36 6.10 5.83 -17.02
CA ASP A 36 7.08 5.65 -15.96
C ASP A 36 8.15 4.58 -16.27
N ALA A 37 8.09 3.92 -17.43
CA ALA A 37 9.01 2.84 -17.82
C ALA A 37 10.50 3.21 -17.74
N ALA A 38 10.84 4.49 -17.88
CA ALA A 38 12.22 4.97 -17.83
C ALA A 38 12.70 5.38 -16.43
N LEU A 39 11.86 5.32 -15.40
CA LEU A 39 12.20 5.74 -14.04
C LEU A 39 13.24 4.81 -13.39
N LYS A 40 14.00 5.37 -12.46
CA LYS A 40 15.14 4.67 -11.82
C LYS A 40 14.71 3.37 -11.11
N HIS A 41 13.58 3.37 -10.40
CA HIS A 41 13.12 2.17 -9.70
C HIS A 41 12.81 1.02 -10.66
N VAL A 42 12.29 1.32 -11.85
CA VAL A 42 12.01 0.32 -12.90
C VAL A 42 13.31 -0.28 -13.44
N LYS A 43 14.32 0.57 -13.70
CA LYS A 43 15.62 0.13 -14.22
C LYS A 43 16.48 -0.64 -13.22
N LEU A 44 16.27 -0.42 -11.93
CA LEU A 44 17.08 -0.99 -10.85
C LEU A 44 16.44 -2.20 -10.18
N ALA A 45 15.17 -2.48 -10.45
CA ALA A 45 14.48 -3.68 -9.96
C ALA A 45 15.00 -4.92 -10.71
N ASP A 46 14.86 -6.09 -10.10
CA ASP A 46 15.22 -7.36 -10.71
C ASP A 46 14.27 -7.72 -11.86
N GLU A 47 12.99 -7.39 -11.70
CA GLU A 47 11.94 -7.53 -12.71
C GLU A 47 11.06 -6.27 -12.76
N ALA A 48 10.43 -6.02 -13.90
CA ALA A 48 9.52 -4.89 -14.07
C ALA A 48 8.31 -5.26 -14.92
N ILE A 49 7.12 -4.84 -14.49
CA ILE A 49 5.85 -5.12 -15.15
C ILE A 49 5.11 -3.82 -15.44
N CYS A 50 4.71 -3.62 -16.69
CA CYS A 50 3.80 -2.55 -17.07
C CYS A 50 2.37 -2.91 -16.69
N ILE A 51 1.78 -2.17 -15.75
CA ILE A 51 0.44 -2.44 -15.20
C ILE A 51 -0.67 -1.61 -15.86
N GLY A 52 -0.35 -0.82 -16.87
CA GLY A 52 -1.38 -0.08 -17.60
C GLY A 52 -0.92 1.27 -18.18
N PRO A 53 -1.88 2.06 -18.70
CA PRO A 53 -1.61 3.39 -19.25
C PRO A 53 -1.28 4.42 -18.15
N ASN A 54 -1.11 5.68 -18.57
CA ASN A 54 -0.65 6.74 -17.66
C ASN A 54 -1.59 7.11 -16.51
N PRO A 55 -2.94 7.12 -16.66
CA PRO A 55 -3.83 7.45 -15.55
C PRO A 55 -3.69 6.44 -14.41
N SER A 56 -3.50 6.93 -13.17
CA SER A 56 -3.28 6.07 -11.99
C SER A 56 -4.44 5.12 -11.72
N VAL A 57 -5.68 5.52 -12.00
CA VAL A 57 -6.87 4.67 -11.87
C VAL A 57 -6.80 3.43 -12.77
N GLN A 58 -6.12 3.54 -13.92
CA GLN A 58 -5.95 2.45 -14.88
C GLN A 58 -4.62 1.70 -14.74
N SER A 59 -3.80 2.08 -13.77
CA SER A 59 -2.48 1.48 -13.53
C SER A 59 -2.25 1.24 -12.04
N TYR A 60 -1.68 2.21 -11.31
CA TYR A 60 -1.27 2.06 -9.90
C TYR A 60 -2.43 1.80 -8.92
N LEU A 61 -3.66 2.19 -9.26
CA LEU A 61 -4.88 1.93 -8.48
C LEU A 61 -5.69 0.75 -9.05
N ASN A 62 -5.20 0.09 -10.07
CA ASN A 62 -5.81 -1.10 -10.67
C ASN A 62 -5.37 -2.35 -9.89
N VAL A 63 -6.10 -2.67 -8.83
CA VAL A 63 -5.80 -3.82 -7.95
C VAL A 63 -5.69 -5.14 -8.72
N PRO A 64 -6.61 -5.51 -9.64
CA PRO A 64 -6.46 -6.71 -10.43
C PRO A 64 -5.14 -6.79 -11.21
N ALA A 65 -4.69 -5.69 -11.81
CA ALA A 65 -3.44 -5.66 -12.55
C ALA A 65 -2.21 -5.88 -11.63
N ILE A 66 -2.26 -5.38 -10.40
CA ILE A 66 -1.20 -5.58 -9.40
C ILE A 66 -1.18 -7.04 -8.94
N ILE A 67 -2.32 -7.64 -8.63
CA ILE A 67 -2.41 -9.05 -8.22
C ILE A 67 -1.94 -9.96 -9.36
N SER A 68 -2.36 -9.71 -10.59
CA SER A 68 -1.87 -10.46 -11.76
C SER A 68 -0.35 -10.32 -11.95
N ALA A 69 0.21 -9.14 -11.69
CA ALA A 69 1.65 -8.95 -11.73
C ALA A 69 2.38 -9.77 -10.64
N MET A 70 1.79 -9.94 -9.45
CA MET A 70 2.33 -10.81 -8.40
C MET A 70 2.31 -12.28 -8.84
N GLU A 71 1.21 -12.75 -9.40
CA GLU A 71 1.05 -14.11 -9.91
C GLU A 71 2.07 -14.44 -11.02
N ILE A 72 2.19 -13.56 -12.02
CA ILE A 72 3.09 -13.75 -13.17
C ILE A 72 4.56 -13.78 -12.74
N THR A 73 4.94 -12.94 -11.79
CA THR A 73 6.33 -12.83 -11.33
C THR A 73 6.69 -13.79 -10.22
N GLY A 74 5.69 -14.42 -9.59
CA GLY A 74 5.88 -15.25 -8.40
C GLY A 74 6.33 -14.43 -7.18
N ALA A 75 5.93 -13.15 -7.09
CA ALA A 75 6.17 -12.35 -5.89
C ALA A 75 5.31 -12.88 -4.73
N GLU A 76 5.92 -13.11 -3.59
CA GLU A 76 5.26 -13.66 -2.40
C GLU A 76 4.55 -12.58 -1.57
N GLY A 77 5.02 -11.35 -1.67
CA GLY A 77 4.45 -10.23 -0.95
C GLY A 77 4.44 -8.94 -1.76
N VAL A 78 3.63 -7.99 -1.31
CA VAL A 78 3.53 -6.65 -1.89
C VAL A 78 3.80 -5.58 -0.85
N HIS A 79 4.66 -4.62 -1.20
CA HIS A 79 4.89 -3.43 -0.39
C HIS A 79 4.22 -2.22 -1.05
N PRO A 80 3.16 -1.65 -0.45
CA PRO A 80 2.41 -0.54 -1.04
C PRO A 80 3.11 0.82 -0.90
N GLY A 81 4.13 0.92 -0.06
CA GLY A 81 4.76 2.19 0.29
C GLY A 81 3.85 3.08 1.13
N TYR A 82 3.67 4.33 0.72
CA TYR A 82 2.67 5.26 1.28
C TYR A 82 1.89 5.94 0.14
N GLY A 83 0.68 6.45 0.44
CA GLY A 83 -0.26 6.92 -0.57
C GLY A 83 -0.77 5.78 -1.47
N LEU A 84 -1.33 6.08 -2.61
CA LEU A 84 -1.90 5.13 -3.57
C LEU A 84 -2.78 4.06 -2.87
N LEU A 85 -2.32 2.83 -2.77
CA LEU A 85 -3.03 1.71 -2.18
C LEU A 85 -2.62 1.40 -0.73
N ALA A 86 -1.70 2.17 -0.13
CA ALA A 86 -1.17 1.87 1.21
C ALA A 86 -2.24 1.94 2.32
N GLU A 87 -3.25 2.79 2.14
CA GLU A 87 -4.36 2.99 3.10
C GLU A 87 -5.67 2.35 2.59
N ASN A 88 -5.58 1.50 1.57
CA ASN A 88 -6.74 0.82 1.00
C ASN A 88 -6.91 -0.56 1.66
N ALA A 89 -7.89 -0.65 2.58
CA ALA A 89 -8.18 -1.88 3.30
C ALA A 89 -8.64 -3.03 2.37
N ASP A 90 -9.42 -2.71 1.34
CA ASP A 90 -9.92 -3.71 0.39
C ASP A 90 -8.79 -4.29 -0.46
N PHE A 91 -7.78 -3.47 -0.79
CA PHE A 91 -6.56 -3.97 -1.42
C PHE A 91 -5.79 -4.92 -0.52
N ALA A 92 -5.56 -4.55 0.75
CA ALA A 92 -4.88 -5.42 1.71
C ALA A 92 -5.61 -6.75 1.86
N GLU A 93 -6.94 -6.72 2.01
CA GLU A 93 -7.78 -7.92 2.12
C GLU A 93 -7.73 -8.80 0.85
N GLN A 94 -7.77 -8.19 -0.34
CA GLN A 94 -7.67 -8.93 -1.60
C GLN A 94 -6.31 -9.61 -1.77
N VAL A 95 -5.22 -8.94 -1.41
CA VAL A 95 -3.86 -9.50 -1.42
C VAL A 95 -3.80 -10.75 -0.54
N GLU A 96 -4.27 -10.64 0.71
CA GLU A 96 -4.27 -11.76 1.66
C GLU A 96 -5.17 -12.92 1.20
N LYS A 97 -6.37 -12.62 0.69
CA LYS A 97 -7.29 -13.64 0.12
C LYS A 97 -6.72 -14.34 -1.11
N SER A 98 -5.83 -13.68 -1.85
CA SER A 98 -5.12 -14.28 -2.99
C SER A 98 -3.90 -15.12 -2.57
N GLY A 99 -3.64 -15.25 -1.25
CA GLY A 99 -2.54 -16.04 -0.73
C GLY A 99 -1.19 -15.33 -0.68
N PHE A 100 -1.17 -14.02 -0.87
CA PHE A 100 0.05 -13.19 -0.80
C PHE A 100 0.17 -12.46 0.52
N VAL A 101 1.37 -12.01 0.84
CA VAL A 101 1.66 -11.20 2.04
C VAL A 101 1.48 -9.71 1.72
N PHE A 102 0.58 -9.04 2.41
CA PHE A 102 0.53 -7.58 2.42
C PHE A 102 1.55 -7.05 3.45
N ILE A 103 2.53 -6.28 3.00
CA ILE A 103 3.53 -5.68 3.91
C ILE A 103 2.98 -4.38 4.47
N GLY A 104 2.26 -4.50 5.58
CA GLY A 104 1.55 -3.40 6.24
C GLY A 104 0.64 -3.88 7.35
N PRO A 105 -0.23 -3.01 7.89
CA PRO A 105 -1.24 -3.39 8.87
C PRO A 105 -2.30 -4.31 8.24
N THR A 106 -3.05 -5.04 9.07
CA THR A 106 -4.21 -5.81 8.59
C THR A 106 -5.29 -4.90 8.00
N ALA A 107 -6.11 -5.44 7.12
CA ALA A 107 -7.24 -4.70 6.53
C ALA A 107 -8.14 -4.04 7.58
N ASP A 108 -8.45 -4.75 8.68
CA ASP A 108 -9.27 -4.21 9.77
C ASP A 108 -8.58 -3.05 10.49
N THR A 109 -7.28 -3.14 10.71
CA THR A 109 -6.51 -2.03 11.30
C THR A 109 -6.52 -0.81 10.38
N ILE A 110 -6.38 -1.00 9.06
CA ILE A 110 -6.47 0.10 8.09
C ILE A 110 -7.86 0.74 8.13
N ARG A 111 -8.95 -0.04 8.20
CA ARG A 111 -10.33 0.48 8.30
C ARG A 111 -10.53 1.30 9.57
N ILE A 112 -10.10 0.80 10.72
CA ILE A 112 -10.23 1.49 12.02
C ILE A 112 -9.43 2.80 12.00
N MET A 113 -8.18 2.77 11.54
CA MET A 113 -7.30 3.94 11.55
C MET A 113 -7.62 4.95 10.44
N GLY A 114 -8.28 4.52 9.39
CA GLY A 114 -8.76 5.39 8.30
C GLY A 114 -9.99 6.22 8.67
N ASP A 115 -10.75 5.82 9.68
CA ASP A 115 -11.87 6.60 10.23
C ASP A 115 -11.43 7.36 11.48
N LYS A 116 -11.45 8.69 11.43
CA LYS A 116 -10.96 9.54 12.52
C LYS A 116 -11.68 9.28 13.86
N VAL A 117 -12.98 9.06 13.82
CA VAL A 117 -13.79 8.83 15.04
C VAL A 117 -13.50 7.44 15.61
N ALA A 118 -13.45 6.42 14.75
CA ALA A 118 -13.10 5.06 15.16
C ALA A 118 -11.68 4.99 15.71
N ALA A 119 -10.72 5.65 15.07
CA ALA A 119 -9.32 5.71 15.51
C ALA A 119 -9.19 6.35 16.90
N ILE A 120 -9.85 7.49 17.14
CA ILE A 120 -9.82 8.15 18.46
C ILE A 120 -10.44 7.26 19.54
N LYS A 121 -11.58 6.60 19.26
CA LYS A 121 -12.22 5.67 20.19
C LYS A 121 -11.32 4.48 20.52
N ALA A 122 -10.70 3.88 19.51
CA ALA A 122 -9.78 2.77 19.70
C ALA A 122 -8.56 3.16 20.54
N MET A 123 -7.98 4.34 20.30
CA MET A 123 -6.84 4.84 21.07
C MET A 123 -7.21 5.16 22.52
N LYS A 124 -8.37 5.78 22.76
CA LYS A 124 -8.89 6.01 24.12
C LYS A 124 -9.10 4.69 24.87
N ALA A 125 -9.71 3.68 24.23
CA ALA A 125 -9.92 2.35 24.82
C ALA A 125 -8.59 1.64 25.14
N ALA A 126 -7.54 1.88 24.37
CA ALA A 126 -6.19 1.36 24.61
C ALA A 126 -5.38 2.17 25.64
N GLY A 127 -5.95 3.22 26.25
CA GLY A 127 -5.28 4.09 27.22
C GLY A 127 -4.23 5.03 26.61
N VAL A 128 -4.24 5.21 25.30
CA VAL A 128 -3.32 6.14 24.60
C VAL A 128 -3.85 7.56 24.75
N PRO A 129 -3.03 8.54 25.17
CA PRO A 129 -3.43 9.94 25.24
C PRO A 129 -3.89 10.46 23.87
N THR A 130 -5.04 11.09 23.83
CA THR A 130 -5.60 11.68 22.62
C THR A 130 -5.82 13.19 22.81
N VAL A 131 -5.80 13.93 21.72
CA VAL A 131 -6.17 15.35 21.76
C VAL A 131 -7.60 15.50 22.24
N PRO A 132 -7.91 16.46 23.16
CA PRO A 132 -9.28 16.75 23.57
C PRO A 132 -10.16 17.09 22.37
N GLY A 133 -11.37 16.54 22.35
CA GLY A 133 -12.34 16.73 21.27
C GLY A 133 -13.66 16.08 21.60
N SER A 134 -14.65 16.24 20.72
CA SER A 134 -15.96 15.59 20.84
C SER A 134 -15.84 14.07 20.77
N ASP A 135 -16.75 13.37 21.43
CA ASP A 135 -16.80 11.89 21.40
C ASP A 135 -17.45 11.33 20.11
N GLY A 136 -17.73 12.18 19.13
CA GLY A 136 -18.34 11.80 17.86
C GLY A 136 -18.41 12.97 16.87
N PRO A 137 -19.01 12.74 15.71
CA PRO A 137 -19.28 13.81 14.74
C PRO A 137 -20.16 14.88 15.38
N LEU A 138 -19.80 16.13 15.19
CA LEU A 138 -20.64 17.26 15.62
C LEU A 138 -21.77 17.46 14.61
N SER A 139 -23.00 17.72 15.10
CA SER A 139 -24.06 18.27 14.26
C SER A 139 -23.76 19.75 13.96
N ASP A 140 -24.38 20.31 12.90
CA ASP A 140 -24.20 21.72 12.52
C ASP A 140 -24.51 22.70 13.68
N ASP A 141 -25.44 22.35 14.55
CA ASP A 141 -25.80 23.13 15.74
C ASP A 141 -24.78 23.06 16.89
N GLN A 142 -23.84 22.11 16.83
CA GLN A 142 -22.79 21.91 17.85
C GLN A 142 -21.41 22.41 17.37
N ALA A 143 -21.33 22.89 16.15
CA ALA A 143 -20.07 23.34 15.51
C ALA A 143 -19.76 24.84 15.74
N VAL A 144 -20.48 25.52 16.66
CA VAL A 144 -20.32 26.96 17.00
C VAL A 144 -19.41 27.13 18.19
#